data_76543177367d955c752a20bec3c638cc
#
_entry.id   76543177367d955c752a20bec3c638cc
#
_cell.length_a   1.000
_cell.length_b   1.000
_cell.length_c   1.000
_cell.angle_alpha   90.00
_cell.angle_beta   90.00
_cell.angle_gamma   90.00
#
_symmetry.space_group_name_H-M   'P 1'
#
loop_
_entity.id
_entity.type
_entity.pdbx_description
1 polymer ?
#
loop_
_entity_poly.entity_id
_entity_poly.type
_entity_poly.pdbx_seq_one_letter_code
_entity_poly.pdbx_strand_id
1 'polypeptide(L)'
;SFPRDLRIGIPAVLGGLLVVLRCVQVSQRTLYWDDLVIPAKFSPLSFTGLFGLYDNHLMPGSALVQVLVARAAPLSWWLPALIIVLLTAASFLLWVCALRALAPDRPMMRLIGLVLLGFSPFLMDAAGWWSTAINAYAWQCACAGVLWLVLRKHPWFAAIVLLIGLVFTEKSLTIMPVIVVLLLIIGKIRSHKLSIFLLVVVTAGWLAVYLPRLGFGLGGTTRTVTFGLPTALFQAIIPGAFGGPWQWSRWIPGKAFADPSMPFS
;
A
#
# COMPACT_ATOMS: atom_id res chain seq x y z
N SER A 1 22.80 26.40 -5.86
CA SER A 1 22.69 24.94 -6.12
C SER A 1 23.17 24.17 -4.91
N PHE A 2 22.38 23.25 -4.40
CA PHE A 2 22.78 22.36 -3.29
C PHE A 2 24.02 21.54 -3.70
N PRO A 3 25.05 21.41 -2.82
CA PRO A 3 26.23 20.60 -3.07
C PRO A 3 25.83 19.15 -3.46
N ARG A 4 26.60 18.52 -4.35
CA ARG A 4 26.31 17.15 -4.87
C ARG A 4 26.21 16.11 -3.74
N ASP A 5 27.05 16.25 -2.72
CA ASP A 5 27.14 15.32 -1.58
C ASP A 5 25.89 15.35 -0.69
N LEU A 6 25.25 16.49 -0.53
CA LEU A 6 23.98 16.62 0.19
C LEU A 6 22.80 16.01 -0.58
N ARG A 7 22.90 15.86 -1.91
CA ARG A 7 21.83 15.27 -2.73
C ARG A 7 21.68 13.75 -2.56
N ILE A 8 22.74 13.08 -2.15
CA ILE A 8 22.73 11.63 -1.89
C ILE A 8 22.64 11.35 -0.39
N GLY A 9 23.31 12.15 0.44
CA GLY A 9 23.38 11.94 1.88
C GLY A 9 22.04 12.05 2.58
N ILE A 10 21.24 13.09 2.30
CA ILE A 10 19.94 13.29 2.96
C ILE A 10 18.96 12.12 2.73
N PRO A 11 18.70 11.64 1.50
CA PRO A 11 17.86 10.47 1.30
C PRO A 11 18.38 9.21 1.97
N ALA A 12 19.71 9.01 2.03
CA ALA A 12 20.30 7.87 2.72
C ALA A 12 20.08 7.93 4.24
N VAL A 13 20.26 9.11 4.83
CA VAL A 13 19.99 9.33 6.26
C VAL A 13 18.52 9.12 6.59
N LEU A 14 17.59 9.66 5.78
CA LEU A 14 16.16 9.45 5.97
C LEU A 14 15.78 7.98 5.84
N GLY A 15 16.34 7.28 4.85
CA GLY A 15 16.10 5.86 4.66
C GLY A 15 16.62 5.03 5.84
N GLY A 16 17.82 5.33 6.32
CA GLY A 16 18.40 4.72 7.52
C GLY A 16 17.53 4.96 8.76
N LEU A 17 17.12 6.22 8.98
CA LEU A 17 16.22 6.57 10.10
C LEU A 17 14.90 5.81 10.02
N LEU A 18 14.28 5.75 8.84
CA LEU A 18 13.02 5.02 8.64
C LEU A 18 13.17 3.53 8.95
N VAL A 19 14.26 2.90 8.50
CA VAL A 19 14.55 1.48 8.77
C VAL A 19 14.75 1.27 10.28
N VAL A 20 15.51 2.13 10.96
CA VAL A 20 15.70 2.05 12.42
C VAL A 20 14.37 2.18 13.16
N LEU A 21 13.57 3.17 12.83
CA LEU A 21 12.23 3.35 13.43
C LEU A 21 11.36 2.12 13.21
N ARG A 22 11.44 1.50 12.02
CA ARG A 22 10.69 0.29 11.71
C ARG A 22 11.20 -0.90 12.52
N CYS A 23 12.50 -1.07 12.67
CA CYS A 23 13.08 -2.11 13.53
C CYS A 23 12.60 -1.97 14.98
N VAL A 24 12.60 -0.76 15.53
CA VAL A 24 12.08 -0.48 16.87
C VAL A 24 10.59 -0.82 16.97
N GLN A 25 9.80 -0.44 15.98
CA GLN A 25 8.36 -0.72 15.98
C GLN A 25 8.07 -2.22 15.93
N VAL A 26 8.68 -2.96 15.00
CA VAL A 26 8.40 -4.41 14.85
C VAL A 26 8.97 -5.24 16.00
N SER A 27 10.04 -4.76 16.68
CA SER A 27 10.58 -5.46 17.86
C SER A 27 9.63 -5.49 19.06
N GLN A 28 8.63 -4.61 19.07
CA GLN A 28 7.62 -4.50 20.13
C GLN A 28 6.29 -5.16 19.73
N ARG A 29 6.24 -5.90 18.62
CA ARG A 29 5.02 -6.52 18.08
C ARG A 29 5.11 -8.03 18.08
N THR A 30 3.95 -8.64 17.84
CA THR A 30 3.79 -10.09 17.70
C THR A 30 2.70 -10.39 16.68
N LEU A 31 2.50 -11.66 16.38
CA LEU A 31 1.40 -12.10 15.52
C LEU A 31 0.04 -11.74 16.15
N TYR A 32 -0.86 -11.25 15.30
CA TYR A 32 -2.17 -10.80 15.73
C TYR A 32 -3.26 -11.26 14.75
N TRP A 33 -4.36 -11.76 15.24
CA TRP A 33 -5.60 -12.12 14.54
C TRP A 33 -5.43 -12.66 13.11
N ASP A 34 -5.52 -11.80 12.09
CA ASP A 34 -5.44 -12.18 10.67
C ASP A 34 -4.11 -12.83 10.29
N ASP A 35 -3.04 -12.55 11.04
CA ASP A 35 -1.74 -13.18 10.87
C ASP A 35 -1.80 -14.70 11.12
N LEU A 36 -2.79 -15.16 11.86
CA LEU A 36 -3.07 -16.56 12.15
C LEU A 36 -4.22 -17.10 11.29
N VAL A 37 -5.28 -16.30 11.10
CA VAL A 37 -6.50 -16.70 10.39
C VAL A 37 -6.25 -16.89 8.89
N ILE A 38 -5.52 -15.96 8.26
CA ILE A 38 -5.24 -16.04 6.81
C ILE A 38 -4.43 -17.28 6.45
N PRO A 39 -3.28 -17.59 7.10
CA PRO A 39 -2.58 -18.84 6.85
C PRO A 39 -3.40 -20.09 7.08
N ALA A 40 -4.22 -20.11 8.13
CA ALA A 40 -5.10 -21.25 8.42
C ALA A 40 -6.17 -21.44 7.34
N LYS A 41 -6.81 -20.36 6.90
CA LYS A 41 -7.85 -20.39 5.86
C LYS A 41 -7.33 -20.89 4.51
N PHE A 42 -6.12 -20.46 4.11
CA PHE A 42 -5.53 -20.79 2.83
C PHE A 42 -4.64 -22.04 2.84
N SER A 43 -4.63 -22.80 3.95
CA SER A 43 -3.95 -24.09 4.06
C SER A 43 -4.98 -25.26 4.04
N PRO A 44 -4.78 -26.31 3.22
CA PRO A 44 -3.64 -26.53 2.33
C PRO A 44 -3.67 -25.60 1.10
N LEU A 45 -2.49 -25.26 0.60
CA LEU A 45 -2.38 -24.42 -0.60
C LEU A 45 -2.98 -25.13 -1.82
N SER A 46 -3.91 -24.45 -2.49
CA SER A 46 -4.41 -24.84 -3.79
C SER A 46 -4.58 -23.60 -4.66
N PHE A 47 -4.45 -23.77 -5.98
CA PHE A 47 -4.62 -22.63 -6.90
C PHE A 47 -6.01 -22.01 -6.78
N THR A 48 -7.06 -22.82 -6.78
CA THR A 48 -8.44 -22.34 -6.62
C THR A 48 -8.67 -21.69 -5.26
N GLY A 49 -8.10 -22.25 -4.19
CA GLY A 49 -8.18 -21.71 -2.83
C GLY A 49 -7.54 -20.32 -2.74
N LEU A 50 -6.33 -20.12 -3.30
CA LEU A 50 -5.64 -18.82 -3.27
C LEU A 50 -6.44 -17.69 -3.94
N PHE A 51 -7.26 -18.03 -4.97
CA PHE A 51 -8.17 -17.07 -5.61
C PHE A 51 -9.53 -16.95 -4.90
N GLY A 52 -9.69 -17.57 -3.73
CA GLY A 52 -10.82 -17.34 -2.84
C GLY A 52 -10.75 -15.95 -2.18
N LEU A 53 -11.93 -15.40 -1.85
CA LEU A 53 -11.98 -14.12 -1.12
C LEU A 53 -11.73 -14.33 0.38
N TYR A 54 -11.02 -13.39 0.96
CA TYR A 54 -10.95 -13.20 2.40
C TYR A 54 -11.50 -11.82 2.76
N ASP A 55 -12.58 -11.77 3.49
CA ASP A 55 -13.30 -10.52 3.85
C ASP A 55 -13.51 -9.56 2.65
N ASN A 56 -13.98 -10.13 1.52
CA ASN A 56 -14.15 -9.46 0.23
C ASN A 56 -12.84 -8.98 -0.46
N HIS A 57 -11.67 -9.36 0.05
CA HIS A 57 -10.38 -9.06 -0.55
C HIS A 57 -9.89 -10.23 -1.41
N LEU A 58 -9.45 -9.94 -2.64
CA LEU A 58 -8.78 -10.90 -3.53
C LEU A 58 -7.28 -10.63 -3.48
N MET A 59 -6.54 -11.42 -2.68
CA MET A 59 -5.12 -11.19 -2.40
C MET A 59 -4.29 -12.49 -2.47
N PRO A 60 -4.29 -13.20 -3.62
CA PRO A 60 -3.65 -14.51 -3.73
C PRO A 60 -2.15 -14.48 -3.40
N GLY A 61 -1.42 -13.44 -3.78
CA GLY A 61 0.01 -13.29 -3.48
C GLY A 61 0.28 -13.06 -2.00
N SER A 62 -0.52 -12.21 -1.37
CA SER A 62 -0.42 -11.98 0.07
C SER A 62 -0.74 -13.26 0.85
N ALA A 63 -1.82 -13.96 0.50
CA ALA A 63 -2.19 -15.23 1.12
C ALA A 63 -1.09 -16.29 0.96
N LEU A 64 -0.53 -16.43 -0.25
CA LEU A 64 0.55 -17.37 -0.52
C LEU A 64 1.77 -17.08 0.37
N VAL A 65 2.23 -15.82 0.42
CA VAL A 65 3.41 -15.45 1.23
C VAL A 65 3.13 -15.67 2.71
N GLN A 66 1.94 -15.34 3.21
CA GLN A 66 1.58 -15.54 4.60
C GLN A 66 1.58 -17.04 4.98
N VAL A 67 1.04 -17.92 4.12
CA VAL A 67 1.09 -19.38 4.35
C VAL A 67 2.53 -19.90 4.34
N LEU A 68 3.36 -19.44 3.39
CA LEU A 68 4.76 -19.84 3.32
C LEU A 68 5.56 -19.40 4.54
N VAL A 69 5.36 -18.17 4.99
CA VAL A 69 5.98 -17.62 6.21
C VAL A 69 5.53 -18.39 7.45
N ALA A 70 4.24 -18.67 7.58
CA ALA A 70 3.70 -19.44 8.71
C ALA A 70 4.24 -20.88 8.74
N ARG A 71 4.53 -21.49 7.58
CA ARG A 71 5.18 -22.81 7.50
C ARG A 71 6.66 -22.77 7.82
N ALA A 72 7.37 -21.73 7.35
CA ALA A 72 8.80 -21.59 7.56
C ALA A 72 9.16 -21.21 9.00
N ALA A 73 8.32 -20.44 9.67
CA ALA A 73 8.52 -19.95 11.03
C ALA A 73 7.18 -20.00 11.82
N PRO A 74 6.70 -21.19 12.20
CA PRO A 74 5.42 -21.36 12.87
C PRO A 74 5.34 -20.53 14.16
N LEU A 75 4.26 -19.73 14.29
CA LEU A 75 3.99 -18.88 15.45
C LEU A 75 5.15 -17.96 15.86
N SER A 76 6.05 -17.67 14.94
CA SER A 76 7.23 -16.85 15.18
C SER A 76 7.14 -15.51 14.45
N TRP A 77 7.42 -14.43 15.16
CA TRP A 77 7.34 -13.06 14.65
C TRP A 77 8.58 -12.61 13.88
N TRP A 78 9.75 -13.23 14.08
CA TRP A 78 11.01 -12.74 13.53
C TRP A 78 11.00 -12.65 11.99
N LEU A 79 10.40 -13.64 11.30
CA LEU A 79 10.37 -13.67 9.85
C LEU A 79 9.42 -12.63 9.26
N PRO A 80 8.16 -12.48 9.74
CA PRO A 80 7.32 -11.32 9.43
C PRO A 80 8.02 -9.98 9.66
N ALA A 81 8.64 -9.79 10.82
CA ALA A 81 9.36 -8.57 11.18
C ALA A 81 10.49 -8.26 10.18
N LEU A 82 11.32 -9.24 9.83
CA LEU A 82 12.38 -9.09 8.83
C LEU A 82 11.80 -8.66 7.48
N ILE A 83 10.74 -9.32 7.01
CA ILE A 83 10.11 -9.00 5.72
C ILE A 83 9.53 -7.57 5.75
N ILE A 84 8.90 -7.14 6.83
CA ILE A 84 8.39 -5.77 6.96
C ILE A 84 9.51 -4.76 6.84
N VAL A 85 10.65 -4.98 7.51
CA VAL A 85 11.82 -4.09 7.41
C VAL A 85 12.38 -4.04 6.00
N LEU A 86 12.52 -5.19 5.34
CA LEU A 86 12.99 -5.26 3.95
C LEU A 86 12.03 -4.56 2.97
N LEU A 87 10.73 -4.77 3.12
CA LEU A 87 9.71 -4.10 2.31
C LEU A 87 9.69 -2.59 2.55
N THR A 88 9.92 -2.15 3.79
CA THR A 88 10.08 -0.72 4.12
C THR A 88 11.25 -0.12 3.35
N ALA A 89 12.42 -0.76 3.40
CA ALA A 89 13.60 -0.30 2.69
C ALA A 89 13.39 -0.29 1.16
N ALA A 90 12.82 -1.38 0.61
CA ALA A 90 12.51 -1.49 -0.82
C ALA A 90 11.54 -0.40 -1.29
N SER A 91 10.44 -0.18 -0.54
CA SER A 91 9.47 0.87 -0.83
C SER A 91 10.12 2.25 -0.83
N PHE A 92 10.94 2.56 0.18
CA PHE A 92 11.64 3.84 0.27
C PHE A 92 12.59 4.05 -0.91
N LEU A 93 13.39 3.04 -1.29
CA LEU A 93 14.29 3.10 -2.44
C LEU A 93 13.54 3.31 -3.76
N LEU A 94 12.42 2.61 -3.95
CA LEU A 94 11.57 2.80 -5.13
C LEU A 94 10.98 4.23 -5.19
N TRP A 95 10.56 4.80 -4.05
CA TRP A 95 10.12 6.19 -3.99
C TRP A 95 11.26 7.17 -4.30
N VAL A 96 12.49 6.92 -3.84
CA VAL A 96 13.67 7.72 -4.24
C VAL A 96 13.83 7.71 -5.76
N CYS A 97 13.72 6.53 -6.41
CA CYS A 97 13.81 6.40 -7.86
C CYS A 97 12.67 7.12 -8.59
N ALA A 98 11.43 6.92 -8.13
CA ALA A 98 10.23 7.53 -8.72
C ALA A 98 10.27 9.06 -8.64
N LEU A 99 10.57 9.61 -7.47
CA LEU A 99 10.64 11.06 -7.26
C LEU A 99 11.81 11.71 -8.00
N ARG A 100 12.94 11.01 -8.15
CA ARG A 100 14.04 11.48 -9.01
C ARG A 100 13.63 11.55 -10.48
N ALA A 101 12.83 10.61 -10.94
CA ALA A 101 12.32 10.62 -12.32
C ALA A 101 11.23 11.68 -12.53
N LEU A 102 10.39 11.91 -11.50
CA LEU A 102 9.28 12.86 -11.54
C LEU A 102 9.75 14.33 -11.47
N ALA A 103 10.70 14.63 -10.58
CA ALA A 103 11.14 16.00 -10.28
C ALA A 103 12.68 16.08 -10.25
N PRO A 104 13.37 15.90 -11.41
CA PRO A 104 14.83 15.80 -11.47
C PRO A 104 15.53 17.06 -10.93
N ASP A 105 14.99 18.23 -11.23
CA ASP A 105 15.60 19.53 -10.92
C ASP A 105 15.05 20.19 -9.64
N ARG A 106 14.21 19.46 -8.87
CA ARG A 106 13.52 19.99 -7.68
C ARG A 106 13.85 19.17 -6.41
N PRO A 107 15.07 19.32 -5.86
CA PRO A 107 15.51 18.48 -4.73
C PRO A 107 14.65 18.65 -3.47
N MET A 108 14.15 19.85 -3.19
CA MET A 108 13.28 20.10 -2.02
C MET A 108 11.92 19.38 -2.18
N MET A 109 11.30 19.41 -3.36
CA MET A 109 10.06 18.67 -3.59
C MET A 109 10.24 17.16 -3.41
N ARG A 110 11.39 16.61 -3.86
CA ARG A 110 11.71 15.19 -3.63
C ARG A 110 11.87 14.88 -2.15
N LEU A 111 12.53 15.76 -1.41
CA LEU A 111 12.72 15.58 0.03
C LEU A 111 11.38 15.60 0.77
N ILE A 112 10.52 16.58 0.49
CA ILE A 112 9.17 16.65 1.05
C ILE A 112 8.38 15.38 0.70
N GLY A 113 8.42 14.95 -0.56
CA GLY A 113 7.76 13.73 -1.00
C GLY A 113 8.26 12.49 -0.26
N LEU A 114 9.58 12.34 -0.05
CA LEU A 114 10.16 11.22 0.70
C LEU A 114 9.73 11.23 2.17
N VAL A 115 9.68 12.40 2.80
CA VAL A 115 9.21 12.53 4.19
C VAL A 115 7.73 12.16 4.29
N LEU A 116 6.88 12.71 3.43
CA LEU A 116 5.43 12.44 3.45
C LEU A 116 5.10 10.96 3.15
N LEU A 117 5.82 10.34 2.21
CA LEU A 117 5.56 8.95 1.82
C LEU A 117 6.22 7.94 2.76
N GLY A 118 7.45 8.21 3.22
CA GLY A 118 8.19 7.30 4.09
C GLY A 118 7.71 7.32 5.54
N PHE A 119 7.37 8.51 6.06
CA PHE A 119 6.98 8.71 7.46
C PHE A 119 5.48 8.97 7.61
N SER A 120 4.67 8.56 6.62
CA SER A 120 3.22 8.69 6.69
C SER A 120 2.64 7.98 7.92
N PRO A 121 1.81 8.66 8.74
CA PRO A 121 1.12 8.03 9.87
C PRO A 121 0.30 6.81 9.47
N PHE A 122 -0.28 6.80 8.26
CA PHE A 122 -1.04 5.64 7.74
C PHE A 122 -0.21 4.37 7.57
N LEU A 123 1.11 4.49 7.39
CA LEU A 123 2.01 3.34 7.32
C LEU A 123 2.51 2.89 8.69
N MET A 124 2.41 3.74 9.71
CA MET A 124 2.90 3.40 11.05
C MET A 124 2.12 2.24 11.66
N ASP A 125 0.80 2.31 11.66
CA ASP A 125 -0.05 1.24 12.19
C ASP A 125 -0.02 0.00 11.28
N ALA A 126 -0.12 0.20 9.96
CA ALA A 126 -0.05 -0.90 9.00
C ALA A 126 1.22 -1.75 9.18
N ALA A 127 2.36 -1.14 9.48
CA ALA A 127 3.62 -1.84 9.63
C ALA A 127 3.77 -2.62 10.94
N GLY A 128 2.90 -2.39 11.92
CA GLY A 128 2.87 -3.16 13.17
C GLY A 128 2.04 -4.44 13.10
N TRP A 129 1.39 -4.73 11.99
CA TRP A 129 0.47 -5.84 11.78
C TRP A 129 0.84 -6.56 10.47
N TRP A 130 1.30 -7.81 10.54
CA TRP A 130 1.88 -8.53 9.41
C TRP A 130 0.97 -8.62 8.18
N SER A 131 -0.28 -9.05 8.37
CA SER A 131 -1.23 -9.21 7.26
C SER A 131 -1.56 -7.88 6.57
N THR A 132 -1.60 -6.78 7.33
CA THR A 132 -1.78 -5.44 6.79
C THR A 132 -0.50 -4.90 6.17
N ALA A 133 0.65 -5.14 6.80
CA ALA A 133 1.95 -4.66 6.34
C ALA A 133 2.30 -5.19 4.95
N ILE A 134 2.11 -6.49 4.70
CA ILE A 134 2.41 -7.09 3.40
C ILE A 134 1.57 -6.46 2.29
N ASN A 135 0.30 -6.18 2.54
CA ASN A 135 -0.60 -5.53 1.59
C ASN A 135 -0.21 -4.05 1.36
N ALA A 136 0.03 -3.31 2.45
CA ALA A 136 0.36 -1.88 2.39
C ALA A 136 1.69 -1.63 1.68
N TYR A 137 2.73 -2.39 2.01
CA TYR A 137 4.04 -2.24 1.36
C TYR A 137 4.06 -2.78 -0.07
N ALA A 138 3.33 -3.86 -0.39
CA ALA A 138 3.18 -4.31 -1.76
C ALA A 138 2.55 -3.22 -2.64
N TRP A 139 1.48 -2.57 -2.14
CA TRP A 139 0.86 -1.42 -2.80
C TRP A 139 1.84 -0.25 -2.98
N GLN A 140 2.59 0.12 -1.93
CA GLN A 140 3.58 1.21 -1.97
C GLN A 140 4.69 0.91 -2.98
N CYS A 141 5.24 -0.30 -2.97
CA CYS A 141 6.28 -0.73 -3.92
C CYS A 141 5.74 -0.72 -5.36
N ALA A 142 4.51 -1.21 -5.57
CA ALA A 142 3.88 -1.21 -6.88
C ALA A 142 3.62 0.23 -7.36
N CYS A 143 3.09 1.12 -6.51
CA CYS A 143 2.83 2.51 -6.86
C CYS A 143 4.11 3.23 -7.28
N ALA A 144 5.16 3.16 -6.47
CA ALA A 144 6.45 3.77 -6.77
C ALA A 144 7.13 3.14 -8.00
N GLY A 145 7.10 1.80 -8.10
CA GLY A 145 7.67 1.06 -9.22
C GLY A 145 6.98 1.36 -10.55
N VAL A 146 5.64 1.35 -10.58
CA VAL A 146 4.86 1.71 -11.78
C VAL A 146 5.16 3.14 -12.20
N LEU A 147 5.12 4.10 -11.26
CA LEU A 147 5.42 5.50 -11.54
C LEU A 147 6.83 5.66 -12.15
N TRP A 148 7.83 5.06 -11.50
CA TRP A 148 9.22 5.11 -11.97
C TRP A 148 9.37 4.54 -13.39
N LEU A 149 8.82 3.34 -13.64
CA LEU A 149 8.93 2.64 -14.91
C LEU A 149 8.17 3.35 -16.04
N VAL A 150 6.99 3.89 -15.74
CA VAL A 150 6.24 4.73 -16.69
C VAL A 150 7.07 5.94 -17.09
N LEU A 151 7.60 6.70 -16.14
CA LEU A 151 8.41 7.89 -16.41
C LEU A 151 9.71 7.56 -17.17
N ARG A 152 10.25 6.35 -16.99
CA ARG A 152 11.42 5.81 -17.70
C ARG A 152 11.07 5.17 -19.05
N LYS A 153 9.80 5.20 -19.47
CA LYS A 153 9.31 4.62 -20.73
C LYS A 153 9.53 3.10 -20.83
N HIS A 154 9.35 2.37 -19.74
CA HIS A 154 9.37 0.91 -19.67
C HIS A 154 7.95 0.35 -19.47
N PRO A 155 7.05 0.42 -20.50
CA PRO A 155 5.62 0.14 -20.33
C PRO A 155 5.31 -1.29 -19.90
N TRP A 156 6.01 -2.27 -20.44
CA TRP A 156 5.81 -3.70 -20.12
C TRP A 156 6.16 -4.02 -18.67
N PHE A 157 7.30 -3.51 -18.19
CA PHE A 157 7.69 -3.69 -16.80
C PHE A 157 6.73 -2.98 -15.84
N ALA A 158 6.22 -1.80 -16.22
CA ALA A 158 5.20 -1.10 -15.44
C ALA A 158 3.92 -1.93 -15.31
N ALA A 159 3.47 -2.58 -16.40
CA ALA A 159 2.32 -3.47 -16.41
C ALA A 159 2.54 -4.71 -15.53
N ILE A 160 3.73 -5.33 -15.59
CA ILE A 160 4.08 -6.47 -14.74
C ILE A 160 4.08 -6.07 -13.25
N VAL A 161 4.67 -4.93 -12.91
CA VAL A 161 4.70 -4.43 -11.52
C VAL A 161 3.30 -4.11 -11.03
N LEU A 162 2.41 -3.53 -11.87
CA LEU A 162 1.02 -3.34 -11.52
C LEU A 162 0.31 -4.68 -11.26
N LEU A 163 0.50 -5.68 -12.12
CA LEU A 163 -0.08 -7.00 -11.94
C LEU A 163 0.39 -7.64 -10.63
N ILE A 164 1.67 -7.57 -10.32
CA ILE A 164 2.20 -8.05 -9.03
C ILE A 164 1.51 -7.32 -7.87
N GLY A 165 1.40 -5.99 -7.93
CA GLY A 165 0.70 -5.21 -6.92
C GLY A 165 -0.75 -5.66 -6.73
N LEU A 166 -1.49 -5.91 -7.81
CA LEU A 166 -2.88 -6.40 -7.80
C LEU A 166 -2.99 -7.79 -7.19
N VAL A 167 -2.05 -8.68 -7.48
CA VAL A 167 -1.99 -10.04 -6.89
C VAL A 167 -1.80 -9.98 -5.37
N PHE A 168 -1.14 -8.95 -4.85
CA PHE A 168 -1.00 -8.76 -3.40
C PHE A 168 -2.18 -8.02 -2.77
N THR A 169 -2.75 -7.04 -3.45
CA THR A 169 -3.86 -6.25 -2.90
C THR A 169 -4.64 -5.51 -3.99
N GLU A 170 -5.96 -5.58 -3.93
CA GLU A 170 -6.86 -4.84 -4.82
C GLU A 170 -6.72 -3.31 -4.69
N LYS A 171 -6.13 -2.80 -3.60
CA LYS A 171 -5.79 -1.36 -3.46
C LYS A 171 -4.93 -0.87 -4.62
N SER A 172 -4.17 -1.76 -5.26
CA SER A 172 -3.37 -1.46 -6.44
C SER A 172 -4.20 -1.04 -7.67
N LEU A 173 -5.52 -1.26 -7.67
CA LEU A 173 -6.44 -0.68 -8.67
C LEU A 173 -6.38 0.84 -8.72
N THR A 174 -6.04 1.49 -7.60
CA THR A 174 -5.91 2.96 -7.53
C THR A 174 -4.68 3.49 -8.27
N ILE A 175 -3.69 2.64 -8.56
CA ILE A 175 -2.42 3.07 -9.17
C ILE A 175 -2.66 3.61 -10.59
N MET A 176 -3.44 2.91 -11.40
CA MET A 176 -3.69 3.30 -12.79
C MET A 176 -4.32 4.71 -12.88
N PRO A 177 -5.45 5.02 -12.23
CA PRO A 177 -6.04 6.36 -12.30
C PRO A 177 -5.10 7.45 -11.74
N VAL A 178 -4.36 7.16 -10.67
CA VAL A 178 -3.38 8.11 -10.11
C VAL A 178 -2.29 8.43 -11.13
N ILE A 179 -1.74 7.43 -11.81
CA ILE A 179 -0.72 7.64 -12.87
C ILE A 179 -1.29 8.45 -14.02
N VAL A 180 -2.52 8.16 -14.47
CA VAL A 180 -3.16 8.91 -15.56
C VAL A 180 -3.35 10.37 -15.17
N VAL A 181 -3.88 10.65 -13.99
CA VAL A 181 -4.05 12.04 -13.49
C VAL A 181 -2.71 12.75 -13.38
N LEU A 182 -1.68 12.09 -12.85
CA LEU A 182 -0.35 12.67 -12.75
C LEU A 182 0.22 13.01 -14.14
N LEU A 183 0.11 12.10 -15.12
CA LEU A 183 0.58 12.33 -16.50
C LEU A 183 -0.19 13.47 -17.18
N LEU A 184 -1.49 13.65 -16.86
CA LEU A 184 -2.28 14.79 -17.31
C LEU A 184 -1.74 16.11 -16.73
N ILE A 185 -1.54 16.18 -15.41
CA ILE A 185 -1.04 17.37 -14.71
C ILE A 185 0.32 17.80 -15.26
N ILE A 186 1.24 16.86 -15.52
CA ILE A 186 2.58 17.18 -16.05
C ILE A 186 2.62 17.31 -17.59
N GLY A 187 1.47 17.20 -18.27
CA GLY A 187 1.34 17.35 -19.73
C GLY A 187 1.99 16.22 -20.55
N LYS A 188 2.23 15.05 -19.96
CA LYS A 188 2.97 13.94 -20.62
C LYS A 188 2.09 12.78 -21.08
N ILE A 189 0.77 12.90 -21.03
CA ILE A 189 -0.15 11.78 -21.34
C ILE A 189 0.07 11.25 -22.78
N ARG A 190 0.27 12.12 -23.75
CA ARG A 190 0.46 11.73 -25.16
C ARG A 190 1.74 10.93 -25.40
N SER A 191 2.78 11.16 -24.62
CA SER A 191 4.08 10.47 -24.76
C SER A 191 4.13 9.11 -24.05
N HIS A 192 3.07 8.77 -23.27
CA HIS A 192 2.99 7.53 -22.48
C HIS A 192 1.76 6.67 -22.84
N LYS A 193 1.21 6.82 -24.06
CA LYS A 193 0.00 6.10 -24.51
C LYS A 193 0.09 4.59 -24.32
N LEU A 194 1.21 3.97 -24.70
CA LEU A 194 1.41 2.53 -24.55
C LEU A 194 1.40 2.12 -23.07
N SER A 195 2.06 2.89 -22.19
CA SER A 195 2.03 2.61 -20.74
C SER A 195 0.59 2.66 -20.22
N ILE A 196 -0.15 3.72 -20.56
CA ILE A 196 -1.55 3.87 -20.12
C ILE A 196 -2.39 2.70 -20.65
N PHE A 197 -2.27 2.36 -21.94
CA PHE A 197 -3.01 1.24 -22.54
C PHE A 197 -2.75 -0.06 -21.78
N LEU A 198 -1.48 -0.42 -21.52
CA LEU A 198 -1.14 -1.65 -20.81
C LEU A 198 -1.62 -1.64 -19.36
N LEU A 199 -1.53 -0.51 -18.66
CA LEU A 199 -2.07 -0.39 -17.30
C LEU A 199 -3.59 -0.57 -17.28
N VAL A 200 -4.31 -0.01 -18.27
CA VAL A 200 -5.76 -0.20 -18.42
C VAL A 200 -6.08 -1.66 -18.68
N VAL A 201 -5.37 -2.33 -19.59
CA VAL A 201 -5.58 -3.75 -19.91
C VAL A 201 -5.38 -4.62 -18.67
N VAL A 202 -4.29 -4.42 -17.92
CA VAL A 202 -4.03 -5.17 -16.67
C VAL A 202 -5.11 -4.92 -15.63
N THR A 203 -5.49 -3.65 -15.44
CA THR A 203 -6.56 -3.28 -14.50
C THR A 203 -7.89 -3.90 -14.88
N ALA A 204 -8.30 -3.82 -16.14
CA ALA A 204 -9.53 -4.40 -16.65
C ALA A 204 -9.53 -5.94 -16.54
N GLY A 205 -8.40 -6.57 -16.88
CA GLY A 205 -8.22 -8.02 -16.72
C GLY A 205 -8.37 -8.47 -15.26
N TRP A 206 -7.79 -7.72 -14.33
CA TRP A 206 -7.95 -8.00 -12.89
C TRP A 206 -9.40 -7.81 -12.42
N LEU A 207 -10.05 -6.73 -12.84
CA LEU A 207 -11.46 -6.46 -12.52
C LEU A 207 -12.37 -7.58 -13.06
N ALA A 208 -12.11 -8.09 -14.26
CA ALA A 208 -12.85 -9.22 -14.83
C ALA A 208 -12.72 -10.52 -13.99
N VAL A 209 -11.62 -10.68 -13.26
CA VAL A 209 -11.42 -11.79 -12.32
C VAL A 209 -12.05 -11.51 -10.95
N TYR A 210 -11.94 -10.26 -10.47
CA TYR A 210 -12.32 -9.88 -9.12
C TYR A 210 -13.83 -9.64 -8.95
N LEU A 211 -14.45 -8.88 -9.87
CA LEU A 211 -15.86 -8.49 -9.74
C LEU A 211 -16.84 -9.68 -9.67
N PRO A 212 -16.70 -10.74 -10.50
CA PRO A 212 -17.58 -11.91 -10.39
C PRO A 212 -17.49 -12.62 -9.04
N ARG A 213 -16.34 -12.51 -8.36
CA ARG A 213 -16.10 -13.14 -7.05
C ARG A 213 -16.68 -12.36 -5.87
N LEU A 214 -16.84 -11.04 -6.00
CA LEU A 214 -17.46 -10.21 -4.96
C LEU A 214 -18.91 -10.60 -4.66
N GLY A 215 -19.51 -11.47 -5.50
CA GLY A 215 -20.88 -11.88 -5.35
C GLY A 215 -21.78 -10.64 -5.20
N PHE A 216 -22.37 -10.15 -6.27
CA PHE A 216 -23.51 -9.24 -6.16
C PHE A 216 -24.71 -10.02 -5.60
N GLY A 217 -24.48 -10.73 -4.48
CA GLY A 217 -25.50 -11.40 -3.72
C GLY A 217 -26.37 -10.36 -3.05
N LEU A 218 -27.61 -10.26 -3.52
CA LEU A 218 -28.70 -9.46 -2.96
C LEU A 218 -29.01 -9.77 -1.46
N GLY A 219 -28.15 -10.51 -0.76
CA GLY A 219 -28.31 -10.96 0.61
C GLY A 219 -27.22 -10.54 1.60
N GLY A 220 -26.15 -9.90 1.15
CA GLY A 220 -25.17 -9.29 2.05
C GLY A 220 -25.64 -7.94 2.52
N THR A 221 -25.48 -7.64 3.80
CA THR A 221 -25.71 -6.34 4.40
C THR A 221 -25.40 -5.23 3.39
N THR A 222 -26.43 -4.54 2.91
CA THR A 222 -26.30 -3.33 2.13
C THR A 222 -25.49 -2.37 2.99
N ARG A 223 -24.18 -2.35 2.80
CA ARG A 223 -23.39 -1.20 3.23
C ARG A 223 -23.93 -0.06 2.39
N THR A 224 -24.89 0.64 2.94
CA THR A 224 -25.28 1.95 2.43
C THR A 224 -23.97 2.72 2.34
N VAL A 225 -23.49 2.92 1.10
CA VAL A 225 -22.45 3.91 0.83
C VAL A 225 -23.14 5.24 1.10
N THR A 226 -23.29 5.56 2.38
CA THR A 226 -23.70 6.87 2.80
C THR A 226 -22.65 7.82 2.28
N PHE A 227 -23.08 8.89 1.64
CA PHE A 227 -22.26 9.96 1.09
C PHE A 227 -21.47 10.68 2.20
N GLY A 228 -20.60 9.92 2.87
CA GLY A 228 -19.66 10.41 3.86
C GLY A 228 -18.30 10.76 3.28
N LEU A 229 -18.12 10.71 1.91
CA LEU A 229 -16.82 10.99 1.31
C LEU A 229 -16.25 12.38 1.70
N PRO A 230 -17.02 13.49 1.62
CA PRO A 230 -16.53 14.77 2.11
C PRO A 230 -16.21 14.75 3.61
N THR A 231 -17.09 14.16 4.41
CA THR A 231 -16.89 14.01 5.86
C THR A 231 -15.64 13.18 6.17
N ALA A 232 -15.50 12.02 5.52
CA ALA A 232 -14.33 11.18 5.68
C ALA A 232 -13.05 11.89 5.23
N LEU A 233 -13.09 12.65 4.12
CA LEU A 233 -11.94 13.39 3.62
C LEU A 233 -11.48 14.45 4.61
N PHE A 234 -12.41 15.32 5.08
CA PHE A 234 -12.06 16.46 5.92
C PHE A 234 -11.91 16.11 7.40
N GLN A 235 -12.59 15.08 7.88
CA GLN A 235 -12.57 14.72 9.31
C GLN A 235 -11.62 13.56 9.63
N ALA A 236 -11.22 12.75 8.66
CA ALA A 236 -10.35 11.60 8.89
C ALA A 236 -9.12 11.62 7.99
N ILE A 237 -9.29 11.64 6.65
CA ILE A 237 -8.18 11.42 5.72
C ILE A 237 -7.17 12.56 5.77
N ILE A 238 -7.63 13.81 5.63
CA ILE A 238 -6.74 14.98 5.65
C ILE A 238 -6.09 15.14 7.04
N PRO A 239 -6.83 15.18 8.16
CA PRO A 239 -6.19 15.23 9.46
C PRO A 239 -5.26 14.05 9.72
N GLY A 240 -5.65 12.83 9.34
CA GLY A 240 -4.82 11.62 9.48
C GLY A 240 -3.50 11.71 8.73
N ALA A 241 -3.45 12.36 7.55
CA ALA A 241 -2.23 12.58 6.79
C ALA A 241 -1.21 13.48 7.54
N PHE A 242 -1.68 14.31 8.48
CA PHE A 242 -0.88 15.20 9.31
C PHE A 242 -0.73 14.73 10.76
N GLY A 243 -1.02 13.45 11.03
CA GLY A 243 -0.87 12.86 12.37
C GLY A 243 -2.04 13.10 13.32
N GLY A 244 -3.17 13.60 12.85
CA GLY A 244 -4.42 13.79 13.61
C GLY A 244 -5.59 13.08 12.94
N PRO A 245 -6.79 13.16 13.48
CA PRO A 245 -7.23 13.74 14.73
C PRO A 245 -7.01 12.80 15.92
N TRP A 246 -6.63 13.36 17.05
CA TRP A 246 -6.39 12.59 18.28
C TRP A 246 -7.65 12.17 19.02
N GLN A 247 -8.84 12.53 18.47
CA GLN A 247 -10.16 12.22 19.05
C GLN A 247 -11.11 11.70 17.98
N TRP A 248 -10.78 10.58 17.37
CA TRP A 248 -11.59 9.95 16.31
C TRP A 248 -13.05 9.73 16.73
N SER A 249 -13.29 9.33 17.97
CA SER A 249 -14.64 9.10 18.52
C SER A 249 -15.54 10.32 18.49
N ARG A 250 -14.98 11.52 18.60
CA ARG A 250 -15.76 12.77 18.56
C ARG A 250 -16.02 13.28 17.15
N TRP A 251 -15.23 12.82 16.16
CA TRP A 251 -15.30 13.30 14.78
C TRP A 251 -16.26 12.53 13.91
N ILE A 252 -16.65 11.30 14.29
CA ILE A 252 -17.57 10.44 13.54
C ILE A 252 -18.66 9.92 14.49
N PRO A 253 -19.59 10.77 14.97
CA PRO A 253 -20.63 10.36 15.90
C PRO A 253 -21.50 9.24 15.34
N GLY A 254 -21.86 8.26 16.14
CA GLY A 254 -22.79 7.18 15.79
C GLY A 254 -22.22 6.11 14.85
N LYS A 255 -20.91 6.05 14.64
CA LYS A 255 -20.23 4.98 13.88
C LYS A 255 -19.47 4.04 14.80
N ALA A 256 -19.21 2.81 14.35
CA ALA A 256 -18.49 1.80 15.13
C ALA A 256 -17.08 2.24 15.56
N PHE A 257 -16.43 3.11 14.76
CA PHE A 257 -15.14 3.73 15.08
C PHE A 257 -15.23 4.90 16.04
N ALA A 258 -16.42 5.32 16.35
CA ALA A 258 -16.73 6.51 17.15
C ALA A 258 -17.35 6.15 18.48
N ASP A 259 -17.31 4.89 18.88
CA ASP A 259 -17.76 4.51 20.20
C ASP A 259 -16.81 5.08 21.25
N PRO A 260 -17.22 6.10 22.02
CA PRO A 260 -16.37 6.71 23.02
C PRO A 260 -16.03 5.80 24.19
N SER A 261 -16.68 4.63 24.27
CA SER A 261 -16.44 3.61 25.29
C SER A 261 -15.34 2.62 24.88
N MET A 262 -14.94 2.60 23.61
CA MET A 262 -13.82 1.77 23.17
C MET A 262 -12.49 2.49 23.41
N PRO A 263 -11.66 2.04 24.34
CA PRO A 263 -10.31 2.55 24.47
C PRO A 263 -9.53 2.20 23.19
N PHE A 264 -8.80 3.14 22.66
CA PHE A 264 -7.79 2.86 21.64
C PHE A 264 -6.73 1.95 22.26
N SER A 265 -6.82 0.65 21.97
CA SER A 265 -5.81 -0.33 22.33
C SER A 265 -4.75 -0.41 21.24
#